data_707f49809775270ce9890ad4f119bc42
#
_entry.id   707f49809775270ce9890ad4f119bc42
#
_cell.length_a   1.000
_cell.length_b   1.000
_cell.length_c   1.000
_cell.angle_alpha   90.00
_cell.angle_beta   90.00
_cell.angle_gamma   90.00
#
_symmetry.space_group_name_H-M   'P 1'
#
loop_
_entity.id
_entity.type
_entity.pdbx_description
1 polymer ?
#
loop_
_entity_poly.entity_id
_entity_poly.type
_entity_poly.pdbx_seq_one_letter_code
_entity_poly.pdbx_strand_id
1 'polypeptide(L)'
;MSENILNLNYWYFVIFIYLFIGFLLSKGVIGNISRLMSVIGWPIELAQRLSGTKSLPYLFLFPNILIFGLFTFLPLFMNFGFSVTDGESINFSSRDYSGSDNLSRIILETQIDTGIENMEDDKFKASIADTFIFVLFQVPIMIVVALITAVVLNREIVGRAFWRAVYFYPVMLSPVVVAFLWTLILKRQGLLSQTLMEWNWIDQPIQWLTDPSWTMFWSVFIYTWAHLGFYMLILLAGLQSIPKDLYEAAEMDGTSDQRAFWRITLPLLMPILLVVTVLSLIKA
;
A
#
# COMPACT_ATOMS: atom_id res chain seq x y z
N MET A 1 9.21 -27.53 25.09
CA MET A 1 8.59 -28.66 24.35
C MET A 1 7.69 -28.19 23.19
N SER A 2 7.30 -26.94 23.14
CA SER A 2 6.43 -26.35 22.08
C SER A 2 7.19 -25.85 20.83
N GLU A 3 8.46 -25.49 20.94
CA GLU A 3 9.25 -24.99 19.79
C GLU A 3 9.62 -26.06 18.76
N ASN A 4 9.71 -27.33 19.17
CA ASN A 4 10.06 -28.42 18.26
C ASN A 4 8.90 -28.84 17.34
N ILE A 5 7.64 -28.59 17.71
CA ILE A 5 6.47 -28.98 16.93
C ILE A 5 6.24 -28.01 15.76
N LEU A 6 6.47 -26.71 15.97
CA LEU A 6 6.38 -25.68 14.93
C LEU A 6 7.46 -25.86 13.84
N ASN A 7 8.67 -26.26 14.28
CA ASN A 7 9.79 -26.50 13.36
C ASN A 7 9.56 -27.74 12.49
N LEU A 8 8.95 -28.80 13.05
CA LEU A 8 8.65 -30.04 12.31
C LEU A 8 7.61 -29.78 11.20
N ASN A 9 6.53 -29.04 11.50
CA ASN A 9 5.49 -28.73 10.54
C ASN A 9 5.99 -27.85 9.38
N TYR A 10 6.93 -26.93 9.66
CA TYR A 10 7.57 -26.10 8.62
C TYR A 10 8.39 -26.97 7.65
N TRP A 11 9.18 -27.92 8.15
CA TRP A 11 9.97 -28.83 7.30
C TRP A 11 9.09 -29.75 6.47
N TYR A 12 8.00 -30.27 7.01
CA TYR A 12 7.04 -31.05 6.22
C TYR A 12 6.41 -30.24 5.10
N PHE A 13 6.07 -28.98 5.35
CA PHE A 13 5.53 -28.09 4.34
C PHE A 13 6.55 -27.78 3.23
N VAL A 14 7.79 -27.52 3.60
CA VAL A 14 8.90 -27.29 2.66
C VAL A 14 9.16 -28.54 1.83
N ILE A 15 9.25 -29.72 2.46
CA ILE A 15 9.44 -31.01 1.75
C ILE A 15 8.25 -31.27 0.83
N PHE A 16 7.02 -31.02 1.26
CA PHE A 16 5.82 -31.16 0.43
C PHE A 16 5.88 -30.26 -0.81
N ILE A 17 6.29 -28.98 -0.66
CA ILE A 17 6.47 -28.06 -1.79
C ILE A 17 7.54 -28.59 -2.75
N TYR A 18 8.70 -29.03 -2.26
CA TYR A 18 9.75 -29.58 -3.10
C TYR A 18 9.32 -30.85 -3.84
N LEU A 19 8.64 -31.75 -3.17
CA LEU A 19 8.10 -32.98 -3.78
C LEU A 19 7.01 -32.64 -4.80
N PHE A 20 6.15 -31.65 -4.51
CA PHE A 20 5.10 -31.20 -5.42
C PHE A 20 5.68 -30.52 -6.67
N ILE A 21 6.70 -29.67 -6.50
CA ILE A 21 7.42 -29.04 -7.63
C ILE A 21 8.19 -30.12 -8.41
N GLY A 22 8.88 -31.04 -7.74
CA GLY A 22 9.56 -32.17 -8.38
C GLY A 22 8.60 -33.07 -9.15
N PHE A 23 7.42 -33.33 -8.61
CA PHE A 23 6.34 -34.07 -9.29
C PHE A 23 5.83 -33.30 -10.51
N LEU A 24 5.63 -31.98 -10.42
CA LEU A 24 5.23 -31.13 -11.54
C LEU A 24 6.30 -31.06 -12.65
N LEU A 25 7.58 -31.09 -12.29
CA LEU A 25 8.69 -31.05 -13.23
C LEU A 25 9.06 -32.41 -13.81
N SER A 26 8.50 -33.50 -13.29
CA SER A 26 8.76 -34.85 -13.84
C SER A 26 8.20 -34.99 -15.26
N LYS A 27 9.00 -35.59 -16.16
CA LYS A 27 8.63 -35.76 -17.58
C LYS A 27 7.29 -36.53 -17.76
N GLY A 28 6.86 -37.29 -16.76
CA GLY A 28 5.57 -37.99 -16.76
C GLY A 28 4.37 -37.05 -16.58
N VAL A 29 4.53 -35.94 -15.86
CA VAL A 29 3.45 -34.96 -15.62
C VAL A 29 3.30 -33.98 -16.80
N ILE A 30 4.41 -33.63 -17.46
CA ILE A 30 4.39 -32.77 -18.66
C ILE A 30 3.61 -33.49 -19.79
N GLY A 31 3.74 -34.81 -19.91
CA GLY A 31 2.95 -35.62 -20.86
C GLY A 31 1.45 -35.72 -20.53
N ASN A 32 1.06 -35.42 -19.28
CA ASN A 32 -0.34 -35.42 -18.83
C ASN A 32 -0.96 -34.02 -18.68
N ILE A 33 -0.23 -32.95 -19.03
CA ILE A 33 -0.77 -31.56 -18.99
C ILE A 33 -2.02 -31.45 -19.85
N SER A 34 -2.08 -32.15 -21.00
CA SER A 34 -3.29 -32.17 -21.84
C SER A 34 -4.48 -32.83 -21.12
N ARG A 35 -4.26 -33.85 -20.30
CA ARG A 35 -5.32 -34.48 -19.48
C ARG A 35 -5.71 -33.56 -18.30
N LEU A 36 -4.76 -32.91 -17.66
CA LEU A 36 -5.03 -31.93 -16.61
C LEU A 36 -5.80 -30.73 -17.16
N MET A 37 -5.40 -30.24 -18.34
CA MET A 37 -6.14 -29.19 -19.06
C MET A 37 -7.54 -29.64 -19.46
N SER A 38 -7.75 -30.92 -19.82
CA SER A 38 -9.10 -31.43 -20.11
C SER A 38 -9.97 -31.49 -18.84
N VAL A 39 -9.39 -31.84 -17.69
CA VAL A 39 -10.11 -31.82 -16.39
C VAL A 39 -10.48 -30.40 -15.97
N ILE A 40 -9.58 -29.45 -16.15
CA ILE A 40 -9.85 -28.01 -15.87
C ILE A 40 -10.80 -27.42 -16.93
N GLY A 41 -10.70 -27.87 -18.17
CA GLY A 41 -11.59 -27.46 -19.27
C GLY A 41 -13.01 -28.03 -19.18
N TRP A 42 -13.19 -29.18 -18.53
CA TRP A 42 -14.48 -29.85 -18.44
C TRP A 42 -15.62 -28.98 -17.86
N PRO A 43 -15.45 -28.23 -16.75
CA PRO A 43 -16.49 -27.33 -16.27
C PRO A 43 -16.80 -26.21 -17.27
N ILE A 44 -15.79 -25.74 -18.01
CA ILE A 44 -15.93 -24.69 -19.03
C ILE A 44 -16.74 -25.24 -20.22
N GLU A 45 -16.39 -26.43 -20.70
CA GLU A 45 -17.12 -27.11 -21.79
C GLU A 45 -18.57 -27.43 -21.38
N LEU A 46 -18.78 -27.90 -20.15
CA LEU A 46 -20.11 -28.20 -19.61
C LEU A 46 -20.96 -26.92 -19.53
N ALA A 47 -20.42 -25.83 -18.99
CA ALA A 47 -21.11 -24.56 -18.91
C ALA A 47 -21.45 -24.01 -20.30
N GLN A 48 -20.52 -24.16 -21.26
CA GLN A 48 -20.74 -23.74 -22.64
C GLN A 48 -21.83 -24.57 -23.34
N ARG A 49 -21.91 -25.86 -23.07
CA ARG A 49 -22.97 -26.76 -23.61
C ARG A 49 -24.33 -26.47 -23.01
N LEU A 50 -24.41 -26.14 -21.70
CA LEU A 50 -25.68 -25.91 -20.99
C LEU A 50 -26.26 -24.50 -21.20
N SER A 51 -25.41 -23.47 -21.27
CA SER A 51 -25.86 -22.07 -21.27
C SER A 51 -25.29 -21.24 -22.42
N GLY A 52 -24.57 -21.89 -23.36
CA GLY A 52 -23.93 -21.22 -24.47
C GLY A 52 -22.76 -20.34 -24.06
N THR A 53 -22.25 -19.54 -24.98
CA THR A 53 -21.08 -18.65 -24.73
C THR A 53 -21.36 -17.53 -23.73
N LYS A 54 -22.62 -17.23 -23.41
CA LYS A 54 -23.03 -16.18 -22.46
C LYS A 54 -22.69 -16.52 -21.01
N SER A 55 -22.50 -17.80 -20.66
CA SER A 55 -22.15 -18.25 -19.30
C SER A 55 -20.66 -18.18 -19.00
N LEU A 56 -19.79 -18.12 -19.99
CA LEU A 56 -18.33 -18.14 -19.82
C LEU A 56 -17.81 -16.99 -18.94
N PRO A 57 -18.23 -15.72 -19.10
CA PRO A 57 -17.76 -14.65 -18.23
C PRO A 57 -18.08 -14.89 -16.74
N TYR A 58 -19.25 -15.44 -16.44
CA TYR A 58 -19.67 -15.75 -15.07
C TYR A 58 -18.84 -16.88 -14.46
N LEU A 59 -18.50 -17.89 -15.26
CA LEU A 59 -17.64 -18.99 -14.81
C LEU A 59 -16.23 -18.52 -14.45
N PHE A 60 -15.65 -17.62 -15.24
CA PHE A 60 -14.34 -17.04 -14.96
C PHE A 60 -14.36 -16.05 -13.79
N LEU A 61 -15.47 -15.31 -13.61
CA LEU A 61 -15.64 -14.39 -12.50
C LEU A 61 -15.97 -15.09 -11.18
N PHE A 62 -16.62 -16.28 -11.23
CA PHE A 62 -17.11 -16.98 -10.05
C PHE A 62 -16.04 -17.23 -8.97
N PRO A 63 -14.83 -17.79 -9.28
CA PRO A 63 -13.80 -17.97 -8.27
C PRO A 63 -13.35 -16.66 -7.64
N ASN A 64 -13.27 -15.60 -8.42
CA ASN A 64 -12.88 -14.28 -7.95
C ASN A 64 -13.96 -13.66 -7.05
N ILE A 65 -15.23 -13.72 -7.47
CA ILE A 65 -16.36 -13.25 -6.67
C ILE A 65 -16.49 -14.05 -5.37
N LEU A 66 -16.23 -15.37 -5.41
CA LEU A 66 -16.26 -16.22 -4.22
C LEU A 66 -15.17 -15.82 -3.22
N ILE A 67 -13.93 -15.61 -3.68
CA ILE A 67 -12.82 -15.17 -2.85
C ILE A 67 -13.11 -13.76 -2.28
N PHE A 68 -13.54 -12.82 -3.10
CA PHE A 68 -13.93 -11.49 -2.63
C PHE A 68 -15.12 -11.53 -1.66
N GLY A 69 -16.14 -12.35 -1.96
CA GLY A 69 -17.29 -12.54 -1.10
C GLY A 69 -16.89 -13.04 0.29
N LEU A 70 -16.02 -14.06 0.32
CA LEU A 70 -15.62 -14.69 1.58
C LEU A 70 -14.63 -13.84 2.39
N PHE A 71 -13.64 -13.24 1.74
CA PHE A 71 -12.52 -12.59 2.44
C PHE A 71 -12.63 -11.08 2.53
N THR A 72 -13.49 -10.44 1.75
CA THR A 72 -13.68 -8.99 1.76
C THR A 72 -15.07 -8.60 2.25
N PHE A 73 -16.12 -9.12 1.60
CA PHE A 73 -17.48 -8.71 1.94
C PHE A 73 -17.97 -9.31 3.25
N LEU A 74 -17.67 -10.58 3.54
CA LEU A 74 -18.10 -11.20 4.79
C LEU A 74 -17.50 -10.49 6.02
N PRO A 75 -16.17 -10.22 6.12
CA PRO A 75 -15.61 -9.42 7.21
C PRO A 75 -16.17 -7.99 7.27
N LEU A 76 -16.47 -7.37 6.12
CA LEU A 76 -17.09 -6.05 6.07
C LEU A 76 -18.48 -6.05 6.74
N PHE A 77 -19.33 -7.03 6.40
CA PHE A 77 -20.64 -7.18 7.02
C PHE A 77 -20.55 -7.55 8.52
N MET A 78 -19.56 -8.38 8.88
CA MET A 78 -19.30 -8.68 10.30
C MET A 78 -18.89 -7.42 11.07
N ASN A 79 -17.99 -6.61 10.55
CA ASN A 79 -17.59 -5.35 11.16
C ASN A 79 -18.75 -4.38 11.31
N PHE A 80 -19.62 -4.28 10.29
CA PHE A 80 -20.84 -3.50 10.41
C PHE A 80 -21.75 -4.04 11.51
N GLY A 81 -21.93 -5.36 11.59
CA GLY A 81 -22.68 -6.00 12.69
C GLY A 81 -22.08 -5.69 14.06
N PHE A 82 -20.75 -5.74 14.20
CA PHE A 82 -20.06 -5.40 15.45
C PHE A 82 -20.21 -3.91 15.82
N SER A 83 -20.30 -3.01 14.86
CA SER A 83 -20.45 -1.58 15.14
C SER A 83 -21.81 -1.24 15.79
N VAL A 84 -22.84 -2.04 15.56
CA VAL A 84 -24.21 -1.84 16.10
C VAL A 84 -24.54 -2.79 17.27
N THR A 85 -23.59 -3.60 17.73
CA THR A 85 -23.75 -4.53 18.85
C THR A 85 -22.67 -4.30 19.90
N ASP A 86 -22.99 -4.54 21.18
CA ASP A 86 -22.05 -4.44 22.29
C ASP A 86 -21.62 -5.83 22.79
N GLY A 87 -20.39 -5.96 23.32
CA GLY A 87 -19.85 -7.20 23.88
C GLY A 87 -18.49 -7.61 23.27
N GLU A 88 -17.70 -8.34 24.04
CA GLU A 88 -16.35 -8.80 23.67
C GLU A 88 -16.33 -10.09 22.82
N SER A 89 -17.47 -10.77 22.70
CA SER A 89 -17.57 -12.05 21.99
C SER A 89 -17.61 -11.88 20.48
N ILE A 90 -16.91 -12.78 19.76
CA ILE A 90 -16.99 -12.88 18.30
C ILE A 90 -18.36 -13.42 17.83
N ASN A 91 -19.07 -14.13 18.70
CA ASN A 91 -20.38 -14.69 18.39
C ASN A 91 -21.50 -13.63 18.48
N PHE A 92 -22.18 -13.36 17.38
CA PHE A 92 -23.30 -12.41 17.33
C PHE A 92 -24.46 -12.78 18.27
N SER A 93 -24.68 -14.07 18.53
CA SER A 93 -25.78 -14.54 19.40
C SER A 93 -25.58 -14.19 20.88
N SER A 94 -24.39 -13.82 21.31
CA SER A 94 -24.05 -13.44 22.69
C SER A 94 -23.81 -11.93 22.84
N ARG A 95 -24.11 -11.14 21.83
CA ARG A 95 -23.94 -9.68 21.83
C ARG A 95 -25.30 -9.01 21.90
N ASP A 96 -25.41 -7.97 22.72
CA ASP A 96 -26.60 -7.17 22.82
C ASP A 96 -26.65 -6.11 21.71
N TYR A 97 -27.83 -5.79 21.22
CA TYR A 97 -27.99 -4.76 20.21
C TYR A 97 -27.91 -3.38 20.86
N SER A 98 -26.86 -2.62 20.53
CA SER A 98 -26.60 -1.26 21.03
C SER A 98 -26.99 -0.16 20.03
N GLY A 99 -27.36 -0.52 18.80
CA GLY A 99 -27.78 0.46 17.79
C GLY A 99 -26.67 1.46 17.46
N SER A 100 -26.95 2.74 17.67
CA SER A 100 -25.97 3.84 17.42
C SER A 100 -25.14 4.23 18.65
N ASP A 101 -25.29 3.55 19.78
CA ASP A 101 -24.66 3.97 21.05
C ASP A 101 -23.13 3.90 20.97
N ASN A 102 -22.57 2.91 20.29
CA ASN A 102 -21.13 2.83 20.03
C ASN A 102 -20.63 4.03 19.21
N LEU A 103 -21.41 4.43 18.20
CA LEU A 103 -21.07 5.58 17.36
C LEU A 103 -21.27 6.91 18.12
N SER A 104 -22.33 7.01 18.92
CA SER A 104 -22.61 8.20 19.74
C SER A 104 -21.54 8.39 20.83
N ARG A 105 -21.07 7.32 21.47
CA ARG A 105 -19.93 7.37 22.41
C ARG A 105 -18.69 7.97 21.73
N ILE A 106 -18.31 7.47 20.58
CA ILE A 106 -17.13 7.93 19.86
C ILE A 106 -17.24 9.42 19.45
N ILE A 107 -18.45 9.88 19.05
CA ILE A 107 -18.66 11.22 18.51
C ILE A 107 -19.03 12.24 19.58
N LEU A 108 -19.91 11.89 20.51
CA LEU A 108 -20.60 12.83 21.40
C LEU A 108 -20.07 12.84 22.84
N GLU A 109 -19.54 11.73 23.36
CA GLU A 109 -19.06 11.69 24.75
C GLU A 109 -17.70 12.36 24.91
N THR A 110 -17.73 13.68 24.88
CA THR A 110 -16.55 14.52 25.12
C THR A 110 -16.31 14.76 26.61
N GLN A 111 -17.21 14.40 27.51
CA GLN A 111 -17.14 14.68 28.96
C GLN A 111 -18.02 13.72 29.77
N ILE A 112 -17.49 12.61 30.23
CA ILE A 112 -17.87 12.07 31.56
C ILE A 112 -16.68 11.29 32.10
N ASP A 113 -16.18 11.76 33.22
CA ASP A 113 -15.06 11.33 34.02
C ASP A 113 -15.32 9.98 34.70
N THR A 114 -14.93 8.87 34.07
CA THR A 114 -14.80 7.57 34.74
C THR A 114 -13.67 6.74 34.12
N GLY A 115 -12.57 6.92 34.62
CA GLY A 115 -11.32 6.19 34.88
C GLY A 115 -10.68 5.36 33.76
N ILE A 116 -11.24 4.44 33.09
CA ILE A 116 -10.52 3.50 32.18
C ILE A 116 -11.15 3.42 30.78
N GLU A 117 -12.45 3.52 30.65
CA GLU A 117 -13.16 3.52 29.35
C GLU A 117 -12.83 4.77 28.51
N ASN A 118 -12.60 5.91 29.17
CA ASN A 118 -12.29 7.18 28.51
C ASN A 118 -10.91 7.19 27.79
N MET A 119 -9.97 6.34 28.20
CA MET A 119 -8.64 6.29 27.58
C MET A 119 -8.65 5.67 26.17
N GLU A 120 -9.59 4.81 25.83
CA GLU A 120 -9.69 4.23 24.47
C GLU A 120 -10.35 5.20 23.51
N ASP A 121 -11.40 5.91 23.95
CA ASP A 121 -12.11 6.90 23.12
C ASP A 121 -11.22 8.13 22.83
N ASP A 122 -10.44 8.57 23.82
CA ASP A 122 -9.46 9.65 23.64
C ASP A 122 -8.34 9.25 22.68
N LYS A 123 -7.87 8.01 22.73
CA LYS A 123 -6.91 7.47 21.78
C LYS A 123 -7.48 7.39 20.36
N PHE A 124 -8.75 7.01 20.22
CA PHE A 124 -9.41 6.95 18.93
C PHE A 124 -9.52 8.34 18.30
N LYS A 125 -9.97 9.35 19.06
CA LYS A 125 -10.06 10.75 18.60
C LYS A 125 -8.68 11.32 18.23
N ALA A 126 -7.67 11.05 19.06
CA ALA A 126 -6.29 11.42 18.76
C ALA A 126 -5.80 10.76 17.47
N SER A 127 -6.08 9.47 17.28
CA SER A 127 -5.70 8.72 16.07
C SER A 127 -6.36 9.25 14.80
N ILE A 128 -7.62 9.70 14.88
CA ILE A 128 -8.29 10.39 13.76
C ILE A 128 -7.55 11.68 13.40
N ALA A 129 -7.26 12.52 14.40
CA ALA A 129 -6.53 13.76 14.18
C ALA A 129 -5.15 13.52 13.57
N ASP A 130 -4.40 12.56 14.11
CA ASP A 130 -3.09 12.15 13.60
C ASP A 130 -3.16 11.65 12.16
N THR A 131 -4.22 10.89 11.83
CA THR A 131 -4.45 10.41 10.46
C THR A 131 -4.69 11.58 9.50
N PHE A 132 -5.55 12.54 9.88
CA PHE A 132 -5.79 13.73 9.05
C PHE A 132 -4.53 14.57 8.88
N ILE A 133 -3.74 14.78 9.93
CA ILE A 133 -2.48 15.49 9.88
C ILE A 133 -1.49 14.74 8.99
N PHE A 134 -1.37 13.41 9.15
CA PHE A 134 -0.51 12.59 8.31
C PHE A 134 -0.86 12.73 6.83
N VAL A 135 -2.13 12.57 6.47
CA VAL A 135 -2.63 12.67 5.09
C VAL A 135 -2.38 14.07 4.52
N LEU A 136 -2.63 15.11 5.32
CA LEU A 136 -2.44 16.51 4.93
C LEU A 136 -0.99 16.83 4.53
N PHE A 137 -0.02 16.25 5.21
CA PHE A 137 1.40 16.43 4.88
C PHE A 137 1.90 15.41 3.87
N GLN A 138 1.54 14.14 4.03
CA GLN A 138 2.07 13.05 3.23
C GLN A 138 1.65 13.18 1.75
N VAL A 139 0.36 13.46 1.46
CA VAL A 139 -0.12 13.50 0.07
C VAL A 139 0.53 14.64 -0.73
N PRO A 140 0.56 15.90 -0.27
CA PRO A 140 1.23 16.96 -1.01
C PRO A 140 2.74 16.74 -1.16
N ILE A 141 3.42 16.29 -0.11
CA ILE A 141 4.86 15.99 -0.16
C ILE A 141 5.13 14.90 -1.19
N MET A 142 4.37 13.81 -1.17
CA MET A 142 4.50 12.73 -2.15
C MET A 142 4.35 13.24 -3.58
N ILE A 143 3.31 14.02 -3.87
CA ILE A 143 3.04 14.55 -5.21
C ILE A 143 4.17 15.45 -5.66
N VAL A 144 4.62 16.37 -4.81
CA VAL A 144 5.68 17.33 -5.14
C VAL A 144 6.99 16.61 -5.41
N VAL A 145 7.41 15.70 -4.52
CA VAL A 145 8.66 14.96 -4.67
C VAL A 145 8.60 14.01 -5.88
N ALA A 146 7.47 13.33 -6.10
CA ALA A 146 7.28 12.46 -7.26
C ALA A 146 7.28 13.24 -8.57
N LEU A 147 6.67 14.44 -8.60
CA LEU A 147 6.65 15.31 -9.78
C LEU A 147 8.06 15.84 -10.10
N ILE A 148 8.78 16.32 -9.09
CA ILE A 148 10.15 16.80 -9.28
C ILE A 148 11.04 15.68 -9.83
N THR A 149 11.01 14.51 -9.21
CA THR A 149 11.80 13.36 -9.67
C THR A 149 11.40 12.89 -11.07
N ALA A 150 10.10 12.87 -11.39
CA ALA A 150 9.62 12.53 -12.73
C ALA A 150 10.09 13.53 -13.80
N VAL A 151 10.01 14.84 -13.52
CA VAL A 151 10.47 15.90 -14.42
C VAL A 151 11.98 15.81 -14.65
N VAL A 152 12.77 15.61 -13.59
CA VAL A 152 14.23 15.43 -13.72
C VAL A 152 14.57 14.18 -14.55
N LEU A 153 13.90 13.06 -14.28
CA LEU A 153 14.13 11.79 -14.99
C LEU A 153 13.48 11.76 -16.39
N ASN A 154 12.65 12.73 -16.74
CA ASN A 154 12.15 12.88 -18.10
C ASN A 154 13.19 13.50 -19.03
N ARG A 155 14.13 14.28 -18.49
CA ARG A 155 15.24 14.86 -19.27
C ARG A 155 16.23 13.78 -19.73
N GLU A 156 17.03 14.09 -20.74
CA GLU A 156 18.11 13.23 -21.20
C GLU A 156 19.34 13.37 -20.30
N ILE A 157 19.33 12.64 -19.17
CA ILE A 157 20.42 12.59 -18.21
C ILE A 157 21.25 11.31 -18.34
N VAL A 158 22.55 11.41 -18.06
CA VAL A 158 23.45 10.25 -18.05
C VAL A 158 23.00 9.25 -16.99
N GLY A 159 22.86 7.98 -17.36
CA GLY A 159 22.44 6.94 -16.43
C GLY A 159 20.96 6.97 -16.04
N ARG A 160 20.07 7.55 -16.84
CA ARG A 160 18.63 7.66 -16.59
C ARG A 160 17.97 6.34 -16.15
N ALA A 161 18.36 5.22 -16.80
CA ALA A 161 17.81 3.90 -16.43
C ALA A 161 18.26 3.47 -15.02
N PHE A 162 19.50 3.74 -14.65
CA PHE A 162 20.03 3.47 -13.31
C PHE A 162 19.28 4.29 -12.25
N TRP A 163 19.12 5.59 -12.43
CA TRP A 163 18.38 6.44 -11.48
C TRP A 163 16.93 6.03 -11.33
N ARG A 164 16.25 5.66 -12.42
CA ARG A 164 14.89 5.10 -12.35
C ARG A 164 14.84 3.83 -11.49
N ALA A 165 15.80 2.93 -11.65
CA ALA A 165 15.90 1.73 -10.86
C ALA A 165 16.14 2.04 -9.37
N VAL A 166 17.04 2.99 -9.06
CA VAL A 166 17.34 3.40 -7.67
C VAL A 166 16.10 3.97 -6.96
N TYR A 167 15.35 4.87 -7.61
CA TYR A 167 14.13 5.43 -7.02
C TYR A 167 12.98 4.42 -6.94
N PHE A 168 12.96 3.43 -7.82
CA PHE A 168 11.94 2.38 -7.80
C PHE A 168 12.26 1.24 -6.83
N TYR A 169 13.52 1.03 -6.49
CA TYR A 169 13.96 -0.10 -5.66
C TYR A 169 13.23 -0.19 -4.31
N PRO A 170 13.01 0.90 -3.54
CA PRO A 170 12.30 0.83 -2.26
C PRO A 170 10.89 0.24 -2.37
N VAL A 171 10.19 0.49 -3.46
CA VAL A 171 8.83 -0.04 -3.71
C VAL A 171 8.80 -1.58 -3.76
N MET A 172 9.91 -2.21 -4.14
CA MET A 172 10.02 -3.67 -4.24
C MET A 172 10.28 -4.34 -2.88
N LEU A 173 10.67 -3.56 -1.87
CA LEU A 173 10.90 -4.09 -0.53
C LEU A 173 9.57 -4.40 0.17
N SER A 174 9.52 -5.50 0.93
CA SER A 174 8.34 -5.76 1.75
C SER A 174 8.23 -4.71 2.86
N PRO A 175 7.02 -4.33 3.29
CA PRO A 175 6.84 -3.37 4.39
C PRO A 175 7.56 -3.77 5.68
N VAL A 176 7.68 -5.07 5.94
CA VAL A 176 8.41 -5.60 7.12
C VAL A 176 9.90 -5.27 7.04
N VAL A 177 10.51 -5.43 5.84
CA VAL A 177 11.92 -5.09 5.62
C VAL A 177 12.14 -3.59 5.76
N VAL A 178 11.25 -2.77 5.21
CA VAL A 178 11.31 -1.31 5.35
C VAL A 178 11.24 -0.91 6.82
N ALA A 179 10.27 -1.45 7.58
CA ALA A 179 10.11 -1.18 9.00
C ALA A 179 11.36 -1.59 9.80
N PHE A 180 11.93 -2.77 9.52
CA PHE A 180 13.13 -3.25 10.19
C PHE A 180 14.35 -2.35 9.91
N LEU A 181 14.59 -2.00 8.65
CA LEU A 181 15.70 -1.12 8.25
C LEU A 181 15.63 0.25 8.96
N TRP A 182 14.46 0.89 8.92
CA TRP A 182 14.28 2.20 9.55
C TRP A 182 14.31 2.13 11.08
N THR A 183 13.85 1.03 11.68
CA THR A 183 14.00 0.80 13.12
C THR A 183 15.47 0.72 13.52
N LEU A 184 16.33 0.05 12.75
CA LEU A 184 17.79 0.00 13.03
C LEU A 184 18.44 1.39 12.91
N ILE A 185 17.99 2.21 11.95
CA ILE A 185 18.54 3.56 11.74
C ILE A 185 18.06 4.52 12.83
N LEU A 186 16.76 4.48 13.16
CA LEU A 186 16.08 5.48 13.98
C LEU A 186 15.90 5.10 15.45
N LYS A 187 16.29 3.90 15.89
CA LYS A 187 16.25 3.57 17.34
C LYS A 187 17.16 4.54 18.11
N ARG A 188 16.90 4.73 19.40
CA ARG A 188 17.60 5.70 20.26
C ARG A 188 19.13 5.64 20.10
N GLN A 189 19.71 4.44 20.11
CA GLN A 189 21.15 4.20 19.87
C GLN A 189 21.39 3.66 18.45
N GLY A 190 20.59 4.11 17.48
CA GLY A 190 20.71 3.70 16.07
C GLY A 190 21.77 4.50 15.32
N LEU A 191 21.94 4.13 14.06
CA LEU A 191 22.95 4.73 13.19
C LEU A 191 22.83 6.26 13.13
N LEU A 192 21.60 6.80 13.03
CA LEU A 192 21.38 8.23 12.93
C LEU A 192 21.87 8.98 14.19
N SER A 193 21.46 8.53 15.39
CA SER A 193 21.89 9.18 16.63
C SER A 193 23.42 9.07 16.83
N GLN A 194 24.02 7.91 16.52
CA GLN A 194 25.47 7.74 16.64
C GLN A 194 26.23 8.67 15.70
N THR A 195 25.84 8.75 14.44
CA THR A 195 26.49 9.62 13.45
C THR A 195 26.35 11.09 13.83
N LEU A 196 25.16 11.51 14.32
CA LEU A 196 24.95 12.91 14.73
C LEU A 196 25.75 13.27 15.99
N MET A 197 25.94 12.33 16.93
CA MET A 197 26.81 12.51 18.09
C MET A 197 28.30 12.59 17.69
N GLU A 198 28.75 11.74 16.76
CA GLU A 198 30.12 11.81 16.22
C GLU A 198 30.42 13.15 15.55
N TRP A 199 29.44 13.75 14.90
CA TRP A 199 29.55 15.07 14.27
C TRP A 199 29.33 16.24 15.28
N ASN A 200 29.11 15.95 16.56
CA ASN A 200 28.79 16.93 17.63
C ASN A 200 27.57 17.81 17.29
N TRP A 201 26.59 17.27 16.57
CA TRP A 201 25.34 17.97 16.28
C TRP A 201 24.31 17.76 17.39
N ILE A 202 24.41 16.67 18.14
CA ILE A 202 23.58 16.39 19.31
C ILE A 202 24.46 15.86 20.46
N ASP A 203 24.12 16.25 21.68
CA ASP A 203 24.85 15.83 22.89
C ASP A 203 24.33 14.50 23.45
N GLN A 204 23.08 14.15 23.15
CA GLN A 204 22.42 12.94 23.65
C GLN A 204 21.60 12.25 22.55
N PRO A 205 21.46 10.92 22.62
CA PRO A 205 20.70 10.18 21.62
C PRO A 205 19.20 10.48 21.72
N ILE A 206 18.58 10.82 20.61
CA ILE A 206 17.16 11.18 20.47
C ILE A 206 16.31 9.94 20.22
N GLN A 207 15.07 9.96 20.72
CA GLN A 207 14.07 8.91 20.47
C GLN A 207 13.23 9.23 19.23
N TRP A 208 13.77 9.03 18.03
CA TRP A 208 13.17 9.44 16.77
C TRP A 208 11.80 8.82 16.49
N LEU A 209 11.54 7.59 16.96
CA LEU A 209 10.33 6.82 16.68
C LEU A 209 9.22 6.99 17.72
N THR A 210 9.57 7.43 18.93
CA THR A 210 8.62 7.49 20.06
C THR A 210 8.37 8.90 20.57
N ASP A 211 9.21 9.86 20.20
CA ASP A 211 8.97 11.27 20.48
C ASP A 211 7.92 11.83 19.52
N PRO A 212 6.79 12.36 20.02
CA PRO A 212 5.71 12.89 19.19
C PRO A 212 6.18 13.94 18.17
N SER A 213 7.20 14.74 18.52
CA SER A 213 7.75 15.79 17.66
C SER A 213 8.41 15.24 16.40
N TRP A 214 8.99 14.04 16.46
CA TRP A 214 9.73 13.42 15.36
C TRP A 214 8.98 12.31 14.67
N THR A 215 8.07 11.64 15.36
CA THR A 215 7.35 10.46 14.84
C THR A 215 6.59 10.79 13.56
N MET A 216 5.86 11.90 13.52
CA MET A 216 5.10 12.32 12.35
C MET A 216 6.03 12.62 11.15
N PHE A 217 7.12 13.35 11.39
CA PHE A 217 8.10 13.65 10.35
C PHE A 217 8.69 12.38 9.72
N TRP A 218 9.17 11.44 10.57
CA TRP A 218 9.76 10.20 10.07
C TRP A 218 8.74 9.29 9.41
N SER A 219 7.50 9.26 9.88
CA SER A 219 6.41 8.50 9.25
C SER A 219 6.16 9.00 7.83
N VAL A 220 6.01 10.30 7.63
CA VAL A 220 5.84 10.92 6.31
C VAL A 220 7.05 10.66 5.41
N PHE A 221 8.26 10.81 5.95
CA PHE A 221 9.50 10.60 5.20
C PHE A 221 9.66 9.15 4.73
N ILE A 222 9.50 8.19 5.66
CA ILE A 222 9.65 6.75 5.37
C ILE A 222 8.61 6.30 4.34
N TYR A 223 7.36 6.72 4.54
CA TYR A 223 6.29 6.39 3.61
C TYR A 223 6.55 6.97 2.23
N THR A 224 6.96 8.24 2.16
CA THR A 224 7.31 8.90 0.89
C THR A 224 8.46 8.19 0.20
N TRP A 225 9.54 7.90 0.91
CA TRP A 225 10.69 7.19 0.37
C TRP A 225 10.32 5.79 -0.17
N ALA A 226 9.51 5.05 0.60
CA ALA A 226 9.12 3.69 0.23
C ALA A 226 8.23 3.63 -1.02
N HIS A 227 7.40 4.64 -1.26
CA HIS A 227 6.39 4.62 -2.33
C HIS A 227 6.70 5.58 -3.49
N LEU A 228 7.71 6.44 -3.36
CA LEU A 228 8.07 7.47 -4.33
C LEU A 228 8.19 6.92 -5.77
N GLY A 229 8.87 5.80 -5.93
CA GLY A 229 9.13 5.21 -7.25
C GLY A 229 7.87 4.87 -8.03
N PHE A 230 6.84 4.38 -7.35
CA PHE A 230 5.56 4.06 -7.97
C PHE A 230 4.87 5.30 -8.56
N TYR A 231 4.72 6.34 -7.76
CA TYR A 231 4.08 7.59 -8.19
C TYR A 231 4.91 8.34 -9.22
N MET A 232 6.23 8.34 -9.06
CA MET A 232 7.17 8.90 -10.02
C MET A 232 7.04 8.26 -11.41
N LEU A 233 6.90 6.92 -11.49
CA LEU A 233 6.73 6.23 -12.79
C LEU A 233 5.41 6.58 -13.46
N ILE A 234 4.31 6.71 -12.71
CA ILE A 234 3.01 7.14 -13.27
C ILE A 234 3.13 8.55 -13.87
N LEU A 235 3.72 9.49 -13.12
CA LEU A 235 3.91 10.86 -13.59
C LEU A 235 4.88 10.92 -14.78
N LEU A 236 5.93 10.10 -14.75
CA LEU A 236 6.89 10.02 -15.85
C LEU A 236 6.24 9.50 -17.14
N ALA A 237 5.38 8.49 -17.04
CA ALA A 237 4.60 8.00 -18.19
C ALA A 237 3.67 9.10 -18.74
N GLY A 238 3.06 9.86 -17.83
CA GLY A 238 2.24 11.02 -18.18
C GLY A 238 3.03 12.11 -18.91
N LEU A 239 4.21 12.45 -18.41
CA LEU A 239 5.09 13.42 -19.06
C LEU A 239 5.50 12.97 -20.46
N GLN A 240 5.74 11.67 -20.66
CA GLN A 240 6.12 11.10 -21.95
C GLN A 240 4.95 11.00 -22.96
N SER A 241 3.73 11.10 -22.50
CA SER A 241 2.55 11.13 -23.39
C SER A 241 2.26 12.50 -23.99
N ILE A 242 2.91 13.57 -23.51
CA ILE A 242 2.75 14.92 -24.04
C ILE A 242 3.51 15.02 -25.37
N PRO A 243 2.84 15.44 -26.47
CA PRO A 243 3.47 15.59 -27.78
C PRO A 243 4.64 16.58 -27.75
N LYS A 244 5.76 16.21 -28.36
CA LYS A 244 6.96 17.06 -28.40
C LYS A 244 6.74 18.33 -29.23
N ASP A 245 5.89 18.27 -30.24
CA ASP A 245 5.56 19.40 -31.11
C ASP A 245 5.10 20.63 -30.34
N LEU A 246 4.43 20.43 -29.18
CA LEU A 246 3.99 21.53 -28.31
C LEU A 246 5.16 22.29 -27.68
N TYR A 247 6.24 21.57 -27.36
CA TYR A 247 7.46 22.17 -26.82
C TYR A 247 8.29 22.85 -27.90
N GLU A 248 8.38 22.26 -29.09
CA GLU A 248 9.04 22.84 -30.25
C GLU A 248 8.36 24.14 -30.70
N ALA A 249 7.02 24.16 -30.73
CA ALA A 249 6.27 25.37 -31.02
C ALA A 249 6.49 26.46 -29.96
N ALA A 250 6.50 26.10 -28.67
CA ALA A 250 6.75 27.03 -27.59
C ALA A 250 8.17 27.62 -27.62
N GLU A 251 9.16 26.81 -28.03
CA GLU A 251 10.56 27.24 -28.20
C GLU A 251 10.68 28.24 -29.36
N MET A 252 9.99 27.99 -30.50
CA MET A 252 9.91 28.94 -31.62
C MET A 252 9.28 30.28 -31.24
N ASP A 253 8.33 30.26 -30.27
CA ASP A 253 7.72 31.47 -29.70
C ASP A 253 8.60 32.15 -28.62
N GLY A 254 9.82 31.65 -28.37
CA GLY A 254 10.73 32.19 -27.36
C GLY A 254 10.30 31.95 -25.91
N THR A 255 9.49 30.90 -25.67
CA THR A 255 9.02 30.55 -24.33
C THR A 255 10.13 29.85 -23.56
N SER A 256 10.42 30.31 -22.33
CA SER A 256 11.38 29.65 -21.42
C SER A 256 10.84 28.32 -20.89
N ASP A 257 11.73 27.38 -20.56
CA ASP A 257 11.40 26.07 -19.95
C ASP A 257 10.47 26.16 -18.76
N GLN A 258 10.70 27.14 -17.86
CA GLN A 258 9.82 27.36 -16.70
C GLN A 258 8.41 27.75 -17.11
N ARG A 259 8.28 28.63 -18.11
CA ARG A 259 6.97 29.05 -18.61
C ARG A 259 6.26 27.92 -19.35
N ALA A 260 6.99 27.12 -20.14
CA ALA A 260 6.50 25.92 -20.79
C ALA A 260 6.01 24.88 -19.74
N PHE A 261 6.76 24.69 -18.66
CA PHE A 261 6.33 23.81 -17.55
C PHE A 261 4.96 24.24 -16.96
N TRP A 262 4.81 25.50 -16.60
CA TRP A 262 3.56 25.97 -15.96
C TRP A 262 2.38 26.11 -16.91
N ARG A 263 2.61 26.41 -18.18
CA ARG A 263 1.54 26.68 -19.15
C ARG A 263 1.19 25.50 -20.07
N ILE A 264 2.10 24.56 -20.27
CA ILE A 264 1.91 23.40 -21.15
C ILE A 264 1.97 22.12 -20.31
N THR A 265 3.10 21.85 -19.66
CA THR A 265 3.32 20.57 -18.98
C THR A 265 2.33 20.33 -17.85
N LEU A 266 2.24 21.24 -16.91
CA LEU A 266 1.42 21.08 -15.72
C LEU A 266 -0.09 20.95 -16.03
N PRO A 267 -0.69 21.79 -16.89
CA PRO A 267 -2.09 21.65 -17.25
C PRO A 267 -2.40 20.32 -17.98
N LEU A 268 -1.53 19.88 -18.88
CA LEU A 268 -1.71 18.61 -19.59
C LEU A 268 -1.50 17.40 -18.69
N LEU A 269 -0.70 17.54 -17.62
CA LEU A 269 -0.46 16.51 -16.63
C LEU A 269 -1.56 16.46 -15.56
N MET A 270 -2.43 17.46 -15.44
CA MET A 270 -3.49 17.55 -14.42
C MET A 270 -4.33 16.28 -14.26
N PRO A 271 -4.82 15.63 -15.34
CA PRO A 271 -5.60 14.40 -15.19
C PRO A 271 -4.81 13.28 -14.49
N ILE A 272 -3.52 13.17 -14.78
CA ILE A 272 -2.64 12.15 -14.19
C ILE A 272 -2.27 12.54 -12.76
N LEU A 273 -2.05 13.81 -12.48
CA LEU A 273 -1.86 14.33 -11.12
C LEU A 273 -3.08 14.04 -10.25
N LEU A 274 -4.29 14.19 -10.77
CA LEU A 274 -5.51 13.84 -10.06
C LEU A 274 -5.53 12.34 -9.71
N VAL A 275 -5.22 11.46 -10.66
CA VAL A 275 -5.12 10.01 -10.42
C VAL A 275 -4.08 9.71 -9.33
N VAL A 276 -2.89 10.30 -9.41
CA VAL A 276 -1.83 10.14 -8.41
C VAL A 276 -2.27 10.64 -7.04
N THR A 277 -2.96 11.79 -6.99
CA THR A 277 -3.50 12.35 -5.74
C THR A 277 -4.51 11.40 -5.10
N VAL A 278 -5.49 10.91 -5.87
CA VAL A 278 -6.50 9.98 -5.37
C VAL A 278 -5.87 8.67 -4.91
N LEU A 279 -4.93 8.11 -5.68
CA LEU A 279 -4.22 6.89 -5.28
C LEU A 279 -3.37 7.10 -4.01
N SER A 280 -2.71 8.26 -3.87
CA SER A 280 -1.95 8.59 -2.68
C SER A 280 -2.85 8.75 -1.46
N LEU A 281 -4.02 9.39 -1.64
CA LEU A 281 -5.02 9.57 -0.59
C LEU A 281 -5.61 8.24 -0.09
N ILE A 282 -5.92 7.32 -1.01
CA ILE A 282 -6.49 6.00 -0.66
C ILE A 282 -5.48 5.13 0.10
N LYS A 283 -4.19 5.31 -0.17
CA LYS A 283 -3.11 4.51 0.44
C LYS A 283 -2.50 5.14 1.69
N ALA A 284 -2.72 6.42 1.94
CA ALA A 284 -2.29 7.11 3.14
C ALA A 284 -3.21 6.81 4.33
#